data_5dac53d2f82dc8e5fbc0f3e4b3e9a6e7
#
_entry.id   5dac53d2f82dc8e5fbc0f3e4b3e9a6e7
#
_cell.length_a   1.000
_cell.length_b   1.000
_cell.length_c   1.000
_cell.angle_alpha   90.00
_cell.angle_beta   90.00
_cell.angle_gamma   90.00
#
_symmetry.space_group_name_H-M   'P 1'
#
loop_
_entity.id
_entity.type
_entity.pdbx_description
1 polymer ?
#
loop_
_entity_poly.entity_id
_entity_poly.type
_entity_poly.pdbx_seq_one_letter_code
_entity_poly.pdbx_strand_id
1 'polypeptide(L)'
;MRKYILLLLVTQSAVLNSFAQYWQQEVNYTIDVSLNDKEHSLTGFEKIEYINNSPDTLKFIWFHLWPNAYKNDKTAFTDQMLENGSTKFYFSGKEDKGYINRLEFKVNNITAAVEDHPQHIDIVKIILPTALPPGQKTIITTPFHVKLPYNFSRGGHDGQSYQATQWYPKPAVYDKKRLAPDDLS
;
A
#
# COMPACT_ATOMS: atom_id res chain seq x y z
N MET A 1 -36.35 6.04 49.44
CA MET A 1 -35.69 4.94 48.74
C MET A 1 -36.07 4.80 47.26
N ARG A 2 -37.34 4.90 46.86
CA ARG A 2 -37.76 4.77 45.43
C ARG A 2 -37.15 5.81 44.46
N LYS A 3 -36.90 7.06 44.89
CA LYS A 3 -36.31 8.13 44.03
C LYS A 3 -34.83 7.92 43.72
N TYR A 4 -34.08 7.27 44.59
CA TYR A 4 -32.64 7.02 44.38
C TYR A 4 -32.38 5.81 43.48
N ILE A 5 -33.31 4.84 43.44
CA ILE A 5 -33.24 3.68 42.55
C ILE A 5 -33.40 4.11 41.08
N LEU A 6 -34.30 5.11 40.83
CA LEU A 6 -34.51 5.63 39.47
C LEU A 6 -33.27 6.41 38.93
N LEU A 7 -32.59 7.13 39.83
CA LEU A 7 -31.35 7.86 39.46
C LEU A 7 -30.21 6.90 39.14
N LEU A 8 -30.10 5.77 39.84
CA LEU A 8 -29.06 4.76 39.57
C LEU A 8 -29.27 4.04 38.24
N LEU A 9 -30.53 3.81 37.84
CA LEU A 9 -30.87 3.19 36.54
C LEU A 9 -30.57 4.10 35.34
N VAL A 10 -30.71 5.41 35.48
CA VAL A 10 -30.42 6.38 34.43
C VAL A 10 -28.91 6.55 34.23
N THR A 11 -28.09 6.45 35.28
CA THR A 11 -26.62 6.52 35.18
C THR A 11 -26.01 5.26 34.56
N GLN A 12 -26.62 4.08 34.73
CA GLN A 12 -26.14 2.85 34.10
C GLN A 12 -26.40 2.79 32.59
N SER A 13 -27.43 3.49 32.10
CA SER A 13 -27.73 3.53 30.63
C SER A 13 -26.76 4.40 29.82
N ALA A 14 -26.02 5.29 30.48
CA ALA A 14 -25.08 6.20 29.79
C ALA A 14 -23.69 5.61 29.52
N VAL A 15 -23.36 4.42 30.05
CA VAL A 15 -21.99 3.86 30.01
C VAL A 15 -21.84 2.80 28.93
N LEU A 16 -22.88 2.41 28.18
CA LEU A 16 -22.86 1.22 27.33
C LEU A 16 -22.65 1.47 25.82
N ASN A 17 -22.28 2.67 25.37
CA ASN A 17 -22.06 2.93 23.95
C ASN A 17 -20.62 3.33 23.59
N SER A 18 -19.63 2.77 24.26
CA SER A 18 -18.27 2.82 23.75
C SER A 18 -18.00 1.60 22.85
N PHE A 19 -18.72 1.50 21.76
CA PHE A 19 -18.24 0.66 20.67
C PHE A 19 -16.96 1.30 20.13
N ALA A 20 -15.84 0.65 20.30
CA ALA A 20 -14.65 0.97 19.53
C ALA A 20 -15.04 0.76 18.06
N GLN A 21 -15.44 1.85 17.38
CA GLN A 21 -15.84 1.79 15.98
C GLN A 21 -14.59 1.38 15.19
N TYR A 22 -14.58 0.12 14.76
CA TYR A 22 -13.61 -0.36 13.79
C TYR A 22 -13.93 0.31 12.45
N TRP A 23 -12.96 0.97 11.85
CA TRP A 23 -13.08 1.55 10.54
C TRP A 23 -11.93 1.02 9.66
N GLN A 24 -12.21 0.87 8.39
CA GLN A 24 -11.26 0.49 7.36
C GLN A 24 -11.48 1.39 6.15
N GLN A 25 -10.40 1.79 5.52
CA GLN A 25 -10.46 2.55 4.28
C GLN A 25 -11.07 1.70 3.16
N GLU A 26 -11.85 2.33 2.30
CA GLU A 26 -12.34 1.70 1.09
C GLU A 26 -11.48 2.14 -0.10
N VAL A 27 -11.05 1.16 -0.89
CA VAL A 27 -10.16 1.41 -2.02
C VAL A 27 -10.64 0.62 -3.22
N ASN A 28 -11.08 1.33 -4.26
CA ASN A 28 -11.57 0.75 -5.50
C ASN A 28 -10.59 1.01 -6.63
N TYR A 29 -10.20 -0.04 -7.37
CA TYR A 29 -9.21 0.02 -8.42
C TYR A 29 -9.84 -0.18 -9.80
N THR A 30 -9.36 0.60 -10.77
CA THR A 30 -9.51 0.35 -12.21
C THR A 30 -8.12 0.36 -12.80
N ILE A 31 -7.69 -0.76 -13.40
CA ILE A 31 -6.33 -0.94 -13.90
C ILE A 31 -6.39 -1.42 -15.34
N ASP A 32 -5.76 -0.66 -16.23
CA ASP A 32 -5.47 -1.06 -17.60
C ASP A 32 -4.00 -1.49 -17.67
N VAL A 33 -3.75 -2.72 -18.17
CA VAL A 33 -2.40 -3.28 -18.17
C VAL A 33 -2.15 -4.12 -19.41
N SER A 34 -0.92 -4.08 -19.91
CA SER A 34 -0.41 -4.96 -20.96
C SER A 34 0.85 -5.69 -20.51
N LEU A 35 0.98 -6.95 -20.91
CA LEU A 35 2.16 -7.78 -20.70
C LEU A 35 3.03 -7.74 -21.95
N ASN A 36 4.33 -7.47 -21.76
CA ASN A 36 5.37 -7.73 -22.75
C ASN A 36 6.11 -9.01 -22.34
N ASP A 37 5.84 -10.11 -23.04
CA ASP A 37 6.39 -11.44 -22.77
C ASP A 37 7.87 -11.60 -23.16
N LYS A 38 8.38 -10.71 -24.00
CA LYS A 38 9.80 -10.71 -24.40
C LYS A 38 10.69 -10.03 -23.36
N GLU A 39 10.17 -8.98 -22.74
CA GLU A 39 10.88 -8.21 -21.72
C GLU A 39 10.48 -8.62 -20.29
N HIS A 40 9.52 -9.55 -20.15
CA HIS A 40 8.94 -9.94 -18.87
C HIS A 40 8.50 -8.72 -18.05
N SER A 41 7.70 -7.86 -18.68
CA SER A 41 7.30 -6.59 -18.08
C SER A 41 5.82 -6.30 -18.25
N LEU A 42 5.28 -5.52 -17.32
CA LEU A 42 3.91 -4.97 -17.35
C LEU A 42 4.00 -3.47 -17.55
N THR A 43 3.17 -2.94 -18.43
CA THR A 43 2.97 -1.49 -18.55
C THR A 43 1.49 -1.20 -18.37
N GLY A 44 1.17 -0.26 -17.51
CA GLY A 44 -0.22 0.02 -17.21
C GLY A 44 -0.48 1.42 -16.71
N PHE A 45 -1.74 1.66 -16.46
CA PHE A 45 -2.27 2.86 -15.83
C PHE A 45 -3.32 2.43 -14.81
N GLU A 46 -3.27 3.02 -13.63
CA GLU A 46 -4.27 2.77 -12.61
C GLU A 46 -5.00 4.04 -12.19
N LYS A 47 -6.26 3.84 -11.85
CA LYS A 47 -7.14 4.79 -11.19
C LYS A 47 -7.64 4.16 -9.90
N ILE A 48 -7.40 4.85 -8.80
CA ILE A 48 -7.79 4.45 -7.46
C ILE A 48 -8.82 5.45 -6.95
N GLU A 49 -10.01 4.99 -6.59
CA GLU A 49 -10.92 5.74 -5.74
C GLU A 49 -10.64 5.37 -4.29
N TYR A 50 -10.18 6.33 -3.51
CA TYR A 50 -9.84 6.17 -2.10
C TYR A 50 -10.82 6.94 -1.24
N ILE A 51 -11.49 6.24 -0.30
CA ILE A 51 -12.50 6.79 0.61
C ILE A 51 -11.92 6.78 2.02
N ASN A 52 -11.87 7.94 2.64
CA ASN A 52 -11.37 8.10 4.00
C ASN A 52 -12.47 7.79 5.03
N ASN A 53 -12.53 6.56 5.49
CA ASN A 53 -13.45 6.12 6.54
C ASN A 53 -12.92 6.33 7.97
N SER A 54 -11.70 6.90 8.11
CA SER A 54 -11.13 7.23 9.42
C SER A 54 -11.75 8.50 10.00
N PRO A 55 -11.64 8.73 11.31
CA PRO A 55 -12.02 10.00 11.94
C PRO A 55 -11.04 11.14 11.64
N ASP A 56 -9.91 10.86 11.01
CA ASP A 56 -8.80 11.80 10.82
C ASP A 56 -8.85 12.44 9.44
N THR A 57 -8.36 13.68 9.35
CA THR A 57 -8.10 14.34 8.06
C THR A 57 -6.74 13.94 7.54
N LEU A 58 -6.70 13.24 6.40
CA LEU A 58 -5.48 12.75 5.80
C LEU A 58 -4.79 13.85 4.98
N LYS A 59 -3.49 14.04 5.21
CA LYS A 59 -2.63 14.96 4.45
C LYS A 59 -1.72 14.22 3.47
N PHE A 60 -1.57 12.93 3.64
CA PHE A 60 -0.78 12.03 2.79
C PHE A 60 -1.35 10.62 2.86
N ILE A 61 -0.95 9.78 1.91
CA ILE A 61 -1.25 8.34 1.89
C ILE A 61 0.06 7.60 1.58
N TRP A 62 0.38 6.58 2.38
CA TRP A 62 1.47 5.67 2.09
C TRP A 62 1.07 4.68 1.00
N PHE A 63 2.02 4.35 0.14
CA PHE A 63 1.86 3.37 -0.92
C PHE A 63 2.95 2.32 -0.85
N HIS A 64 2.57 1.06 -1.04
CA HIS A 64 3.47 -0.03 -1.30
C HIS A 64 3.77 -0.13 -2.79
N LEU A 65 5.05 -0.25 -3.11
CA LEU A 65 5.62 -0.50 -4.44
C LEU A 65 6.36 -1.84 -4.41
N TRP A 66 5.67 -2.92 -4.04
CA TRP A 66 6.27 -4.23 -3.79
C TRP A 66 7.24 -4.76 -4.86
N PRO A 67 7.09 -4.46 -6.17
CA PRO A 67 8.10 -4.85 -7.15
C PRO A 67 9.49 -4.31 -6.84
N ASN A 68 9.61 -3.20 -6.10
CA ASN A 68 10.90 -2.65 -5.68
C ASN A 68 11.61 -3.50 -4.61
N ALA A 69 10.92 -4.41 -3.92
CA ALA A 69 11.55 -5.38 -3.03
C ALA A 69 12.53 -6.30 -3.78
N TYR A 70 12.33 -6.47 -5.10
CA TYR A 70 13.19 -7.26 -5.98
C TYR A 70 14.24 -6.43 -6.74
N LYS A 71 14.41 -5.15 -6.40
CA LYS A 71 15.24 -4.21 -7.18
C LYS A 71 16.74 -4.45 -7.04
N ASN A 72 17.17 -4.81 -5.84
CA ASN A 72 18.59 -5.05 -5.53
C ASN A 72 18.73 -5.96 -4.30
N ASP A 73 19.97 -6.21 -3.90
CA ASP A 73 20.36 -7.05 -2.77
C ASP A 73 20.36 -6.37 -1.39
N LYS A 74 19.83 -5.13 -1.30
CA LYS A 74 19.79 -4.32 -0.07
C LYS A 74 18.36 -4.07 0.41
N THR A 75 17.46 -5.00 0.15
CA THR A 75 16.04 -4.88 0.50
C THR A 75 15.69 -5.81 1.66
N ALA A 76 14.64 -5.49 2.40
CA ALA A 76 14.11 -6.37 3.44
C ALA A 76 13.78 -7.78 2.91
N PHE A 77 13.38 -7.88 1.63
CA PHE A 77 13.19 -9.17 0.98
C PHE A 77 14.50 -9.98 0.89
N THR A 78 15.61 -9.33 0.54
CA THR A 78 16.93 -9.98 0.51
C THR A 78 17.33 -10.51 1.88
N ASP A 79 17.17 -9.66 2.91
CA ASP A 79 17.51 -10.03 4.29
C ASP A 79 16.67 -11.23 4.74
N GLN A 80 15.36 -11.21 4.47
CA GLN A 80 14.46 -12.31 4.78
C GLN A 80 14.88 -13.62 4.07
N MET A 81 15.29 -13.53 2.79
CA MET A 81 15.75 -14.71 2.04
C MET A 81 17.02 -15.28 2.63
N LEU A 82 17.97 -14.43 3.02
CA LEU A 82 19.23 -14.86 3.68
C LEU A 82 18.97 -15.48 5.05
N GLU A 83 18.12 -14.89 5.88
CA GLU A 83 17.69 -15.43 7.17
C GLU A 83 17.05 -16.82 7.02
N ASN A 84 16.29 -17.03 5.94
CA ASN A 84 15.71 -18.33 5.60
C ASN A 84 16.69 -19.29 4.91
N GLY A 85 17.99 -18.96 4.85
CA GLY A 85 19.05 -19.79 4.29
C GLY A 85 19.11 -19.82 2.76
N SER A 86 18.40 -18.92 2.05
CA SER A 86 18.42 -18.84 0.59
C SER A 86 19.29 -17.68 0.11
N THR A 87 20.32 -17.99 -0.67
CA THR A 87 21.21 -17.00 -1.29
C THR A 87 20.90 -16.74 -2.77
N LYS A 88 19.89 -17.41 -3.33
CA LYS A 88 19.57 -17.35 -4.78
C LYS A 88 19.32 -15.92 -5.27
N PHE A 89 18.54 -15.15 -4.53
CA PHE A 89 18.25 -13.78 -4.90
C PHE A 89 19.47 -12.86 -4.75
N TYR A 90 20.24 -13.02 -3.69
CA TYR A 90 21.43 -12.23 -3.39
C TYR A 90 22.45 -12.30 -4.54
N PHE A 91 22.72 -13.49 -5.07
CA PHE A 91 23.67 -13.72 -6.15
C PHE A 91 23.05 -13.66 -7.56
N SER A 92 21.76 -13.33 -7.71
CA SER A 92 21.12 -13.25 -9.02
C SER A 92 21.61 -12.05 -9.84
N GLY A 93 21.59 -12.20 -11.17
CA GLY A 93 21.93 -11.14 -12.11
C GLY A 93 20.91 -9.99 -12.11
N LYS A 94 21.25 -8.91 -12.81
CA LYS A 94 20.35 -7.76 -12.97
C LYS A 94 19.10 -8.09 -13.78
N GLU A 95 19.25 -9.01 -14.73
CA GLU A 95 18.17 -9.51 -15.61
C GLU A 95 17.10 -10.26 -14.83
N ASP A 96 17.48 -10.91 -13.73
CA ASP A 96 16.59 -11.67 -12.87
C ASP A 96 15.87 -10.80 -11.82
N LYS A 97 16.32 -9.55 -11.64
CA LYS A 97 15.73 -8.62 -10.68
C LYS A 97 14.51 -7.91 -11.25
N GLY A 98 13.63 -7.45 -10.35
CA GLY A 98 12.40 -6.74 -10.71
C GLY A 98 12.34 -5.35 -10.07
N TYR A 99 11.48 -4.51 -10.61
CA TYR A 99 11.23 -3.16 -10.07
C TYR A 99 9.94 -2.59 -10.64
N ILE A 100 9.48 -1.49 -10.05
CA ILE A 100 8.45 -0.62 -10.62
C ILE A 100 9.02 0.79 -10.82
N ASN A 101 8.66 1.41 -11.93
CA ASN A 101 9.06 2.79 -12.27
C ASN A 101 7.99 3.47 -13.14
N ARG A 102 8.31 4.64 -13.72
CA ARG A 102 7.43 5.49 -14.53
C ARG A 102 6.17 5.93 -13.77
N LEU A 103 6.29 6.10 -12.46
CA LEU A 103 5.22 6.57 -11.59
C LEU A 103 5.07 8.09 -11.69
N GLU A 104 3.85 8.56 -11.93
CA GLU A 104 3.46 9.97 -11.90
C GLU A 104 2.12 10.10 -11.20
N PHE A 105 2.17 10.19 -9.89
CA PHE A 105 0.95 10.26 -9.08
C PHE A 105 0.23 11.60 -9.27
N LYS A 106 -1.06 11.53 -9.61
CA LYS A 106 -1.98 12.67 -9.62
C LYS A 106 -3.14 12.41 -8.68
N VAL A 107 -3.48 13.41 -7.91
CA VAL A 107 -4.64 13.39 -7.00
C VAL A 107 -5.65 14.41 -7.54
N ASN A 108 -6.83 13.95 -7.94
CA ASN A 108 -7.85 14.78 -8.61
C ASN A 108 -7.26 15.60 -9.77
N ASN A 109 -6.42 14.96 -10.60
CA ASN A 109 -5.68 15.52 -11.74
C ASN A 109 -4.59 16.55 -11.39
N ILE A 110 -4.27 16.76 -10.13
CA ILE A 110 -3.16 17.62 -9.68
C ILE A 110 -1.97 16.71 -9.38
N THR A 111 -0.80 17.01 -9.94
CA THR A 111 0.44 16.26 -9.64
C THR A 111 0.75 16.32 -8.15
N ALA A 112 0.92 15.16 -7.54
CA ALA A 112 1.22 15.03 -6.13
C ALA A 112 2.73 14.92 -5.91
N ALA A 113 3.21 15.52 -4.83
CA ALA A 113 4.59 15.29 -4.39
C ALA A 113 4.71 13.89 -3.81
N VAL A 114 5.84 13.22 -4.09
CA VAL A 114 6.18 11.89 -3.63
C VAL A 114 7.43 11.97 -2.78
N GLU A 115 7.39 11.37 -1.60
CA GLU A 115 8.53 11.26 -0.69
C GLU A 115 8.88 9.78 -0.50
N ASP A 116 10.15 9.44 -0.66
CA ASP A 116 10.63 8.08 -0.41
C ASP A 116 10.61 7.76 1.08
N HIS A 117 10.35 6.50 1.42
CA HIS A 117 10.51 6.04 2.79
C HIS A 117 12.01 5.95 3.13
N PRO A 118 12.45 6.42 4.34
CA PRO A 118 13.87 6.51 4.68
C PRO A 118 14.60 5.16 4.72
N GLN A 119 13.90 4.06 4.93
CA GLN A 119 14.48 2.71 5.10
C GLN A 119 14.02 1.70 4.05
N HIS A 120 12.83 1.90 3.44
CA HIS A 120 12.19 0.91 2.57
C HIS A 120 11.97 1.46 1.17
N ILE A 121 12.69 0.95 0.18
CA ILE A 121 12.62 1.41 -1.22
C ILE A 121 11.33 1.00 -1.94
N ASP A 122 10.56 0.15 -1.33
CA ASP A 122 9.26 -0.35 -1.80
C ASP A 122 8.07 0.36 -1.12
N ILE A 123 8.34 1.46 -0.41
CA ILE A 123 7.33 2.30 0.23
C ILE A 123 7.55 3.76 -0.17
N VAL A 124 6.48 4.45 -0.53
CA VAL A 124 6.49 5.89 -0.81
C VAL A 124 5.31 6.58 -0.14
N LYS A 125 5.46 7.86 0.14
CA LYS A 125 4.42 8.72 0.70
C LYS A 125 3.94 9.70 -0.36
N ILE A 126 2.65 9.66 -0.66
CA ILE A 126 2.00 10.58 -1.59
C ILE A 126 1.39 11.72 -0.78
N ILE A 127 1.89 12.93 -0.98
CA ILE A 127 1.37 14.14 -0.33
C ILE A 127 0.12 14.59 -1.08
N LEU A 128 -0.99 14.67 -0.36
CA LEU A 128 -2.25 15.12 -0.94
C LEU A 128 -2.23 16.63 -1.18
N PRO A 129 -2.46 17.12 -2.41
CA PRO A 129 -2.53 18.56 -2.69
C PRO A 129 -3.62 19.27 -1.89
N THR A 130 -4.67 18.54 -1.56
CA THR A 130 -5.75 18.98 -0.66
C THR A 130 -5.98 17.89 0.37
N ALA A 131 -5.99 18.25 1.64
CA ALA A 131 -6.25 17.31 2.72
C ALA A 131 -7.62 16.63 2.55
N LEU A 132 -7.70 15.33 2.86
CA LEU A 132 -8.90 14.50 2.68
C LEU A 132 -9.62 14.31 4.04
N PRO A 133 -10.72 15.03 4.28
CA PRO A 133 -11.49 14.91 5.52
C PRO A 133 -12.14 13.53 5.69
N PRO A 134 -12.60 13.18 6.91
CA PRO A 134 -13.43 12.01 7.17
C PRO A 134 -14.64 11.91 6.24
N GLY A 135 -14.93 10.71 5.76
CA GLY A 135 -16.05 10.42 4.87
C GLY A 135 -15.92 10.95 3.44
N GLN A 136 -14.84 11.65 3.11
CA GLN A 136 -14.58 12.16 1.77
C GLN A 136 -13.78 11.17 0.93
N LYS A 137 -13.89 11.32 -0.39
CA LYS A 137 -13.15 10.51 -1.34
C LYS A 137 -12.24 11.33 -2.23
N THR A 138 -11.21 10.70 -2.75
CA THR A 138 -10.31 11.28 -3.75
C THR A 138 -9.99 10.26 -4.84
N ILE A 139 -9.62 10.75 -6.01
CA ILE A 139 -9.17 9.94 -7.14
C ILE A 139 -7.65 10.09 -7.26
N ILE A 140 -6.96 8.97 -7.20
CA ILE A 140 -5.51 8.91 -7.40
C ILE A 140 -5.26 8.16 -8.70
N THR A 141 -4.39 8.69 -9.55
CA THR A 141 -4.01 8.03 -10.81
C THR A 141 -2.50 8.02 -10.96
N THR A 142 -1.98 6.96 -11.58
CA THR A 142 -0.57 6.90 -11.99
C THR A 142 -0.38 5.92 -13.15
N PRO A 143 0.44 6.25 -14.17
CA PRO A 143 1.03 5.24 -15.02
C PRO A 143 2.04 4.43 -14.22
N PHE A 144 2.37 3.23 -14.69
CA PHE A 144 3.43 2.43 -14.10
C PHE A 144 4.04 1.48 -15.13
N HIS A 145 5.28 1.08 -14.86
CA HIS A 145 5.96 0.01 -15.58
C HIS A 145 6.66 -0.89 -14.57
N VAL A 146 6.39 -2.20 -14.66
CA VAL A 146 6.95 -3.23 -13.78
C VAL A 146 7.82 -4.17 -14.60
N LYS A 147 9.08 -4.30 -14.20
CA LYS A 147 9.91 -5.43 -14.60
C LYS A 147 9.64 -6.58 -13.63
N LEU A 148 9.15 -7.68 -14.15
CA LEU A 148 8.92 -8.88 -13.34
C LEU A 148 10.25 -9.58 -13.07
N PRO A 149 10.55 -9.96 -11.82
CA PRO A 149 11.77 -10.70 -11.50
C PRO A 149 11.68 -12.15 -12.01
N TYR A 150 12.78 -12.88 -12.00
CA TYR A 150 12.72 -14.33 -12.02
C TYR A 150 11.95 -14.85 -10.80
N ASN A 151 11.41 -16.05 -10.87
CA ASN A 151 10.55 -16.63 -9.83
C ASN A 151 11.31 -16.95 -8.53
N PHE A 152 11.57 -15.94 -7.71
CA PHE A 152 12.20 -16.09 -6.39
C PHE A 152 11.20 -16.33 -5.26
N SER A 153 9.95 -15.88 -5.42
CA SER A 153 8.91 -15.94 -4.40
C SER A 153 7.51 -15.93 -5.02
N ARG A 154 6.63 -15.04 -4.56
CA ARG A 154 5.21 -14.97 -4.94
C ARG A 154 4.97 -14.27 -6.28
N GLY A 155 5.94 -13.55 -6.81
CA GLY A 155 5.83 -12.80 -8.05
C GLY A 155 7.04 -13.01 -8.93
N GLY A 156 6.82 -13.06 -10.25
CA GLY A 156 7.89 -13.21 -11.22
C GLY A 156 7.49 -14.03 -12.43
N HIS A 157 8.50 -14.52 -13.15
CA HIS A 157 8.32 -15.37 -14.31
C HIS A 157 9.28 -16.56 -14.30
N ASP A 158 8.89 -17.62 -15.01
CA ASP A 158 9.77 -18.72 -15.40
C ASP A 158 9.45 -19.06 -16.87
N GLY A 159 10.36 -18.66 -17.76
CA GLY A 159 10.03 -18.62 -19.18
C GLY A 159 8.81 -17.73 -19.44
N GLN A 160 7.79 -18.27 -20.09
CA GLN A 160 6.52 -17.60 -20.38
C GLN A 160 5.41 -17.90 -19.37
N SER A 161 5.76 -18.49 -18.24
CA SER A 161 4.85 -18.64 -17.10
C SER A 161 4.98 -17.46 -16.16
N TYR A 162 3.86 -16.79 -15.84
CA TYR A 162 3.86 -15.57 -15.05
C TYR A 162 3.02 -15.71 -13.80
N GLN A 163 3.57 -15.25 -12.70
CA GLN A 163 2.85 -15.07 -11.45
C GLN A 163 2.96 -13.61 -11.01
N ALA A 164 1.87 -12.87 -11.16
CA ALA A 164 1.83 -11.45 -10.83
C ALA A 164 0.99 -11.27 -9.54
N THR A 165 1.68 -11.17 -8.40
CA THR A 165 1.07 -10.83 -7.12
C THR A 165 1.61 -9.48 -6.66
N GLN A 166 0.73 -8.61 -6.13
CA GLN A 166 1.13 -7.31 -5.58
C GLN A 166 1.99 -6.46 -6.55
N TRP A 167 1.65 -6.49 -7.84
CA TRP A 167 2.46 -5.96 -8.93
C TRP A 167 2.19 -4.49 -9.27
N TYR A 168 1.13 -3.90 -8.74
CA TYR A 168 0.74 -2.51 -8.97
C TYR A 168 0.88 -1.69 -7.68
N PRO A 169 0.98 -0.35 -7.75
CA PRO A 169 1.02 0.50 -6.57
C PRO A 169 -0.24 0.33 -5.71
N LYS A 170 -0.09 0.19 -4.40
CA LYS A 170 -1.23 -0.01 -3.49
C LYS A 170 -1.15 0.91 -2.29
N PRO A 171 -2.23 1.65 -1.95
CA PRO A 171 -2.32 2.32 -0.68
C PRO A 171 -2.08 1.35 0.47
N ALA A 172 -1.25 1.74 1.41
CA ALA A 172 -1.04 1.00 2.65
C ALA A 172 -2.31 1.05 3.51
N VAL A 173 -2.51 0.02 4.30
CA VAL A 173 -3.63 -0.01 5.25
C VAL A 173 -3.43 1.09 6.29
N TYR A 174 -4.43 1.94 6.44
CA TYR A 174 -4.50 2.94 7.49
C TYR A 174 -5.59 2.52 8.48
N ASP A 175 -5.20 2.18 9.69
CA ASP A 175 -6.11 1.81 10.78
C ASP A 175 -5.64 2.40 12.11
N LYS A 176 -6.46 2.24 13.15
CA LYS A 176 -6.20 2.79 14.48
C LYS A 176 -4.90 2.29 15.13
N LYS A 177 -4.37 1.15 14.70
CA LYS A 177 -3.17 0.51 15.26
C LYS A 177 -1.89 0.86 14.51
N ARG A 178 -2.00 1.34 13.25
CA ARG A 178 -0.88 1.53 12.33
C ARG A 178 -0.72 3.01 11.95
N LEU A 179 -0.56 3.86 12.97
CA LEU A 179 -0.33 5.30 12.77
C LEU A 179 1.16 5.68 12.71
N ALA A 180 2.07 4.76 13.07
CA ALA A 180 3.49 5.01 13.04
C ALA A 180 4.10 4.57 11.69
N PRO A 181 5.03 5.34 11.12
CA PRO A 181 5.80 4.94 9.93
C PRO A 181 6.52 3.60 10.10
N ASP A 182 6.85 3.23 11.34
CA ASP A 182 7.61 2.03 11.70
C ASP A 182 6.76 0.74 11.68
N ASP A 183 5.43 0.85 11.58
CA ASP A 183 4.52 -0.31 11.53
C ASP A 183 4.23 -0.82 10.11
N LEU A 184 4.89 -0.25 9.08
CA LEU A 184 4.70 -0.61 7.67
C LEU A 184 5.64 -1.71 7.16
N SER A 185 6.44 -2.31 8.05
CA SER A 185 7.38 -3.41 7.75
C SER A 185 6.70 -4.78 7.67
#